data_e8c828a8c446cc37182e9531dd2b6417
#
_entry.id   e8c828a8c446cc37182e9531dd2b6417
#
_cell.length_a   1.000
_cell.length_b   1.000
_cell.length_c   1.000
_cell.angle_alpha   90.00
_cell.angle_beta   90.00
_cell.angle_gamma   90.00
#
_symmetry.space_group_name_H-M   'P 1'
#
loop_
_entity.id
_entity.type
_entity.pdbx_description
1 polymer ?
#
loop_
_entity_poly.entity_id
_entity_poly.type
_entity_poly.pdbx_seq_one_letter_code
_entity_poly.pdbx_strand_id
1 'polypeptide(L)'
;MIQLKTMLNCIDNSGAAIVECALVVGQRRHATIGDRIVAIVQKQRGASDAGMGAASAANKVKRGDIRHAIVVRTRKQVQRPDGSVVRFDDNACVLINKAGDPIGTRVNGVVGAELRRRGWSKILSMAPAHA
;
A
#
# COMPACT_ATOMS: atom_id res chain seq x y z
N MET A 1 -8.50 3.82 -10.62
CA MET A 1 -7.51 4.79 -10.16
C MET A 1 -7.83 5.23 -8.75
N ILE A 2 -6.81 5.49 -7.97
CA ILE A 2 -6.98 5.86 -6.57
C ILE A 2 -7.13 7.38 -6.48
N GLN A 3 -8.17 7.84 -5.83
CA GLN A 3 -8.44 9.25 -5.65
C GLN A 3 -8.91 9.51 -4.22
N LEU A 4 -9.22 10.75 -3.90
CA LEU A 4 -9.73 11.13 -2.58
C LEU A 4 -10.90 10.23 -2.19
N LYS A 5 -10.86 9.71 -0.97
CA LYS A 5 -11.87 8.83 -0.36
C LYS A 5 -11.94 7.41 -0.92
N THR A 6 -11.03 7.02 -1.81
CA THR A 6 -10.96 5.63 -2.26
C THR A 6 -10.49 4.75 -1.11
N MET A 7 -11.19 3.63 -0.90
CA MET A 7 -10.81 2.65 0.12
C MET A 7 -9.84 1.64 -0.48
N LEU A 8 -8.79 1.34 0.27
CA LEU A 8 -7.76 0.39 -0.16
C LEU A 8 -7.54 -0.66 0.91
N ASN A 9 -7.21 -1.85 0.48
CA ASN A 9 -6.76 -2.91 1.39
C ASN A 9 -5.28 -2.67 1.73
N CYS A 10 -4.96 -2.74 3.01
CA CYS A 10 -3.57 -2.69 3.45
C CYS A 10 -3.06 -4.12 3.54
N ILE A 11 -2.05 -4.46 2.75
CA ILE A 11 -1.58 -5.85 2.61
C ILE A 11 -0.29 -6.12 3.36
N ASP A 12 0.18 -5.17 4.16
CA ASP A 12 1.34 -5.39 5.02
C ASP A 12 0.90 -5.81 6.43
N ASN A 13 1.87 -6.06 7.28
CA ASN A 13 1.62 -6.44 8.67
C ASN A 13 1.77 -5.27 9.65
N SER A 14 1.52 -4.04 9.19
CA SER A 14 1.59 -2.85 10.03
C SER A 14 0.43 -2.72 11.02
N GLY A 15 -0.61 -3.50 10.84
CA GLY A 15 -1.79 -3.47 11.71
C GLY A 15 -3.02 -2.86 11.07
N ALA A 16 -2.92 -2.18 9.95
CA ALA A 16 -4.06 -1.67 9.23
C ALA A 16 -4.67 -2.75 8.34
N ALA A 17 -5.99 -2.76 8.24
CA ALA A 17 -6.71 -3.66 7.33
C ALA A 17 -7.24 -2.89 6.13
N ILE A 18 -7.91 -1.78 6.37
CA ILE A 18 -8.49 -0.93 5.32
C ILE A 18 -8.10 0.52 5.61
N VAL A 19 -7.66 1.21 4.58
CA VAL A 19 -7.31 2.63 4.66
C VAL A 19 -8.09 3.41 3.61
N GLU A 20 -8.26 4.70 3.84
CA GLU A 20 -8.92 5.62 2.91
C GLU A 20 -7.91 6.62 2.39
N CYS A 21 -7.90 6.84 1.09
CA CYS A 21 -7.02 7.84 0.48
C CYS A 21 -7.50 9.25 0.86
N ALA A 22 -6.65 10.00 1.54
CA ALA A 22 -6.94 11.39 1.92
C ALA A 22 -6.31 12.40 0.99
N LEU A 23 -5.21 12.04 0.32
CA LEU A 23 -4.49 12.95 -0.56
C LEU A 23 -3.58 12.14 -1.49
N VAL A 24 -3.52 12.52 -2.76
CA VAL A 24 -2.53 12.00 -3.70
C VAL A 24 -1.34 12.96 -3.70
N VAL A 25 -0.16 12.45 -3.34
CA VAL A 25 1.05 13.26 -3.28
C VAL A 25 1.51 13.60 -4.69
N GLY A 26 2.01 14.82 -4.89
CA GLY A 26 2.51 15.27 -6.19
C GLY A 26 1.49 16.03 -7.02
N GLN A 27 0.42 16.54 -6.40
CA GLN A 27 -0.60 17.36 -7.06
C GLN A 27 -1.32 16.64 -8.21
N ARG A 28 -1.37 15.33 -8.17
CA ARG A 28 -2.09 14.53 -9.15
C ARG A 28 -3.51 14.31 -8.71
N ARG A 29 -4.41 14.18 -9.69
CA ARG A 29 -5.81 13.90 -9.43
C ARG A 29 -6.02 12.45 -9.00
N HIS A 30 -5.25 11.53 -9.57
CA HIS A 30 -5.37 10.11 -9.31
C HIS A 30 -3.99 9.50 -9.05
N ALA A 31 -3.96 8.49 -8.20
CA ALA A 31 -2.77 7.66 -7.99
C ALA A 31 -2.91 6.34 -8.75
N THR A 32 -1.81 5.87 -9.28
CA THR A 32 -1.69 4.55 -9.89
C THR A 32 -0.63 3.75 -9.12
N ILE A 33 -0.32 2.55 -9.60
CA ILE A 33 0.68 1.68 -8.95
C ILE A 33 2.03 2.41 -8.86
N GLY A 34 2.59 2.45 -7.66
CA GLY A 34 3.85 3.12 -7.40
C GLY A 34 3.73 4.58 -6.95
N ASP A 35 2.53 5.13 -6.95
CA ASP A 35 2.31 6.50 -6.47
C ASP A 35 2.15 6.52 -4.96
N ARG A 36 2.63 7.62 -4.36
CA ARG A 36 2.54 7.85 -2.92
C ARG A 36 1.25 8.59 -2.60
N ILE A 37 0.56 8.13 -1.58
CA ILE A 37 -0.66 8.78 -1.08
C ILE A 37 -0.57 8.99 0.42
N VAL A 38 -1.41 9.89 0.94
CA VAL A 38 -1.66 10.00 2.37
C VAL A 38 -2.95 9.26 2.66
N ALA A 39 -2.90 8.33 3.61
CA ALA A 39 -4.03 7.46 3.91
C ALA A 39 -4.39 7.53 5.38
N ILE A 40 -5.68 7.36 5.67
CA ILE A 40 -6.22 7.31 7.02
C ILE A 40 -6.68 5.88 7.29
N VAL A 41 -6.23 5.30 8.39
CA VAL A 41 -6.60 3.94 8.78
C VAL A 41 -8.06 3.92 9.21
N GLN A 42 -8.90 3.21 8.45
CA GLN A 42 -10.33 3.09 8.73
C GLN A 42 -10.66 1.83 9.51
N LYS A 43 -9.91 0.75 9.29
CA LYS A 43 -10.11 -0.51 9.98
C LYS A 43 -8.76 -1.07 10.40
N GLN A 44 -8.66 -1.40 11.67
CA GLN A 44 -7.47 -1.99 12.27
C GLN A 44 -7.64 -3.51 12.29
N ARG A 45 -6.54 -4.24 12.08
CA ARG A 45 -6.55 -5.69 12.26
C ARG A 45 -6.72 -6.01 13.75
N GLY A 46 -7.51 -7.05 14.02
CA GLY A 46 -7.73 -7.49 15.39
C GLY A 46 -6.49 -8.16 15.99
N ALA A 47 -6.48 -8.29 17.32
CA ALA A 47 -5.39 -8.92 18.05
C ALA A 47 -5.21 -10.39 17.67
N SER A 48 -6.25 -11.06 17.18
CA SER A 48 -6.19 -12.43 16.70
C SER A 48 -5.42 -12.60 15.39
N ASP A 49 -5.21 -11.54 14.66
CA ASP A 49 -4.38 -11.54 13.45
C ASP A 49 -2.91 -11.43 13.79
N ALA A 50 -2.57 -11.72 15.00
CA ALA A 50 -1.30 -11.39 15.61
C ALA A 50 -0.23 -12.31 15.21
N GLY A 51 0.11 -12.80 14.28
CA GLY A 51 1.46 -13.31 14.01
C GLY A 51 2.52 -12.23 14.21
N MET A 52 2.14 -11.14 14.89
CA MET A 52 3.01 -10.01 15.15
C MET A 52 3.70 -10.19 16.49
N GLY A 53 5.03 -10.32 16.46
CA GLY A 53 5.82 -10.28 17.66
C GLY A 53 5.83 -8.93 18.34
N ALA A 54 6.40 -8.85 19.55
CA ALA A 54 6.44 -7.63 20.35
C ALA A 54 7.08 -6.45 19.61
N ALA A 55 8.06 -6.69 18.77
CA ALA A 55 8.73 -5.65 18.00
C ALA A 55 7.80 -5.02 16.95
N SER A 56 6.89 -5.81 16.40
CA SER A 56 5.90 -5.32 15.45
C SER A 56 4.82 -4.50 16.13
N ALA A 57 4.54 -4.77 17.40
CA ALA A 57 3.52 -4.04 18.15
C ALA A 57 3.88 -2.56 18.32
N ALA A 58 5.18 -2.25 18.42
CA ALA A 58 5.64 -0.87 18.56
C ALA A 58 5.38 -0.02 17.31
N ASN A 59 5.33 -0.65 16.14
CA ASN A 59 5.09 0.02 14.87
C ASN A 59 3.65 -0.14 14.39
N LYS A 60 2.80 -0.75 15.19
CA LYS A 60 1.43 -1.03 14.81
C LYS A 60 0.62 0.26 14.69
N VAL A 61 -0.08 0.43 13.60
CA VAL A 61 -0.96 1.56 13.39
C VAL A 61 -2.34 1.27 13.98
N LYS A 62 -3.04 2.33 14.37
CA LYS A 62 -4.37 2.25 14.96
C LYS A 62 -5.38 2.94 14.04
N ARG A 63 -6.66 2.63 14.25
CA ARG A 63 -7.75 3.31 13.55
C ARG A 63 -7.65 4.83 13.77
N GLY A 64 -7.82 5.58 12.70
CA GLY A 64 -7.73 7.03 12.70
C GLY A 64 -6.33 7.58 12.48
N ASP A 65 -5.30 6.74 12.51
CA ASP A 65 -3.95 7.19 12.23
C ASP A 65 -3.80 7.60 10.77
N ILE A 66 -3.05 8.68 10.56
CA ILE A 66 -2.72 9.18 9.21
C ILE A 66 -1.30 8.74 8.89
N ARG A 67 -1.14 8.04 7.78
CA ARG A 67 0.15 7.53 7.34
C ARG A 67 0.30 7.71 5.84
N HIS A 68 1.55 7.78 5.37
CA HIS A 68 1.84 7.70 3.95
C HIS A 68 1.74 6.25 3.49
N ALA A 69 1.37 6.06 2.24
CA ALA A 69 1.24 4.74 1.66
C ALA A 69 1.65 4.75 0.20
N ILE A 70 2.04 3.59 -0.30
CA ILE A 70 2.35 3.37 -1.70
C ILE A 70 1.29 2.44 -2.27
N VAL A 71 0.67 2.84 -3.35
CA VAL A 71 -0.30 2.02 -4.07
C VAL A 71 0.43 0.89 -4.77
N VAL A 72 0.07 -0.35 -4.47
CA VAL A 72 0.74 -1.53 -5.03
C VAL A 72 -0.14 -2.32 -5.98
N ARG A 73 -1.46 -2.15 -5.90
CA ARG A 73 -2.43 -2.77 -6.81
C ARG A 73 -3.56 -1.80 -7.09
N THR A 74 -4.08 -1.84 -8.31
CA THR A 74 -5.26 -1.07 -8.68
C THR A 74 -6.26 -1.98 -9.39
N ARG A 75 -7.53 -1.73 -9.14
CA ARG A 75 -8.63 -2.41 -9.83
C ARG A 75 -8.76 -1.91 -11.26
N LYS A 76 -8.40 -0.67 -11.50
CA LYS A 76 -8.39 -0.08 -12.82
C LYS A 76 -7.20 -0.61 -13.61
N GLN A 77 -7.45 -0.93 -14.87
CA GLN A 77 -6.44 -1.37 -15.81
C GLN A 77 -5.35 -0.32 -15.99
N VAL A 78 -4.09 -0.76 -15.94
CA VAL A 78 -2.93 0.10 -16.14
C VAL A 78 -2.17 -0.38 -17.36
N GLN A 79 -1.93 0.52 -18.32
CA GLN A 79 -1.15 0.23 -19.50
C GLN A 79 0.33 0.52 -19.23
N ARG A 80 1.18 -0.44 -19.56
CA ARG A 80 2.62 -0.33 -19.39
C ARG A 80 3.28 0.21 -20.65
N PRO A 81 4.50 0.79 -20.52
CA PRO A 81 5.21 1.31 -21.70
C PRO A 81 5.49 0.29 -22.79
N ASP A 82 5.60 -0.98 -22.45
CA ASP A 82 5.85 -2.06 -23.42
C ASP A 82 4.57 -2.52 -24.15
N GLY A 83 3.43 -1.88 -23.88
CA GLY A 83 2.15 -2.23 -24.47
C GLY A 83 1.34 -3.26 -23.68
N SER A 84 1.92 -3.90 -22.69
CA SER A 84 1.18 -4.84 -21.85
C SER A 84 0.25 -4.10 -20.88
N VAL A 85 -0.71 -4.84 -20.33
CA VAL A 85 -1.73 -4.29 -19.45
C VAL A 85 -1.80 -5.15 -18.20
N VAL A 86 -1.94 -4.49 -17.05
CA VAL A 86 -2.14 -5.16 -15.76
C VAL A 86 -3.41 -4.64 -15.10
N ARG A 87 -4.15 -5.55 -14.48
CA ARG A 87 -5.35 -5.25 -13.69
C ARG A 87 -5.43 -6.22 -12.54
N PHE A 88 -5.72 -5.70 -11.36
CA PHE A 88 -5.91 -6.52 -10.16
C PHE A 88 -7.38 -6.50 -9.75
N ASP A 89 -7.76 -7.40 -8.85
CA ASP A 89 -9.14 -7.52 -8.39
C ASP A 89 -9.51 -6.46 -7.36
N ASP A 90 -8.52 -5.83 -6.74
CA ASP A 90 -8.73 -4.84 -5.68
C ASP A 90 -7.74 -3.69 -5.78
N ASN A 91 -7.97 -2.68 -4.96
CA ASN A 91 -7.01 -1.62 -4.71
C ASN A 91 -6.28 -1.96 -3.41
N ALA A 92 -4.96 -1.93 -3.44
CA ALA A 92 -4.16 -2.26 -2.27
C ALA A 92 -2.98 -1.32 -2.11
N CYS A 93 -2.54 -1.16 -0.89
CA CYS A 93 -1.42 -0.30 -0.55
C CYS A 93 -0.56 -0.92 0.54
N VAL A 94 0.63 -0.36 0.70
CA VAL A 94 1.57 -0.68 1.78
C VAL A 94 1.89 0.62 2.49
N LEU A 95 1.81 0.63 3.81
CA LEU A 95 2.09 1.82 4.59
C LEU A 95 3.60 2.06 4.70
N ILE A 96 3.98 3.32 4.61
CA ILE A 96 5.35 3.76 4.76
C ILE A 96 5.42 4.91 5.77
N ASN A 97 6.61 5.17 6.28
CA ASN A 97 6.85 6.37 7.10
C ASN A 97 7.16 7.56 6.19
N LYS A 98 7.37 8.74 6.78
CA LYS A 98 7.67 9.96 6.01
C LYS A 98 8.97 9.86 5.24
N ALA A 99 9.92 9.08 5.71
CA ALA A 99 11.20 8.87 5.04
C ALA A 99 11.10 7.92 3.84
N GLY A 100 9.98 7.23 3.68
CA GLY A 100 9.77 6.31 2.58
C GLY A 100 10.06 4.85 2.89
N ASP A 101 10.35 4.51 4.14
CA ASP A 101 10.60 3.13 4.55
C ASP A 101 9.31 2.43 4.95
N PRO A 102 9.12 1.14 4.59
CA PRO A 102 7.92 0.40 5.00
C PRO A 102 7.80 0.32 6.52
N ILE A 103 6.58 0.52 7.03
CA ILE A 103 6.29 0.38 8.45
C ILE A 103 6.23 -1.10 8.84
N GLY A 104 5.59 -1.91 8.00
CA GLY A 104 5.51 -3.35 8.21
C GLY A 104 6.79 -4.07 7.80
N THR A 105 6.90 -5.32 8.18
CA THR A 105 8.03 -6.19 7.84
C THR A 105 7.69 -7.20 6.76
N ARG A 106 6.42 -7.39 6.44
CA ARG A 106 5.95 -8.35 5.44
C ARG A 106 4.88 -7.73 4.57
N VAL A 107 4.84 -8.18 3.33
CA VAL A 107 3.79 -7.83 2.38
C VAL A 107 3.16 -9.13 1.89
N ASN A 108 1.85 -9.22 1.95
CA ASN A 108 1.10 -10.39 1.50
C ASN A 108 0.55 -10.17 0.10
N GLY A 109 0.58 -11.24 -0.71
CA GLY A 109 -0.01 -11.19 -2.04
C GLY A 109 0.91 -10.59 -3.09
N VAL A 110 0.33 -10.28 -4.25
CA VAL A 110 1.06 -9.84 -5.43
C VAL A 110 1.06 -8.32 -5.50
N VAL A 111 2.19 -7.74 -5.89
CA VAL A 111 2.32 -6.29 -6.12
C VAL A 111 2.64 -6.04 -7.59
N GLY A 112 2.37 -4.83 -8.08
CA GLY A 112 2.70 -4.46 -9.45
C GLY A 112 4.19 -4.27 -9.65
N ALA A 113 4.71 -4.74 -10.78
CA ALA A 113 6.13 -4.62 -11.11
C ALA A 113 6.57 -3.17 -11.34
N GLU A 114 5.63 -2.26 -11.52
CA GLU A 114 5.90 -0.82 -11.67
C GLU A 114 6.65 -0.24 -10.48
N LEU A 115 6.59 -0.88 -9.30
CA LEU A 115 7.30 -0.42 -8.11
C LEU A 115 8.80 -0.33 -8.31
N ARG A 116 9.37 -1.23 -9.08
CA ARG A 116 10.81 -1.23 -9.38
C ARG A 116 11.23 0.06 -10.10
N ARG A 117 10.49 0.42 -11.13
CA ARG A 117 10.76 1.60 -11.92
C ARG A 117 10.54 2.89 -11.15
N ARG A 118 9.63 2.86 -10.17
CA ARG A 118 9.30 4.01 -9.34
C ARG A 118 10.20 4.12 -8.11
N GLY A 119 11.17 3.21 -7.94
CA GLY A 119 12.14 3.28 -6.86
C GLY A 119 11.72 2.65 -5.55
N TRP A 120 10.65 1.85 -5.55
CA TRP A 120 10.14 1.19 -4.34
C TRP A 120 10.66 -0.25 -4.21
N SER A 121 11.97 -0.41 -4.39
CA SER A 121 12.59 -1.75 -4.39
C SER A 121 12.46 -2.49 -3.05
N LYS A 122 12.44 -1.75 -1.93
CA LYS A 122 12.25 -2.38 -0.61
C LYS A 122 10.90 -3.07 -0.50
N ILE A 123 9.84 -2.41 -0.96
CA ILE A 123 8.49 -2.99 -0.97
C ILE A 123 8.44 -4.19 -1.91
N LEU A 124 9.04 -4.06 -3.08
CA LEU A 124 9.07 -5.13 -4.07
C LEU A 124 9.80 -6.36 -3.54
N SER A 125 10.89 -6.17 -2.81
CA SER A 125 11.66 -7.28 -2.23
C SER A 125 10.94 -7.97 -1.08
N MET A 126 10.03 -7.27 -0.40
CA MET A 126 9.23 -7.84 0.69
C MET A 126 8.05 -8.67 0.17
N ALA A 127 7.61 -8.43 -1.05
CA ALA A 127 6.47 -9.11 -1.62
C ALA A 127 6.85 -10.52 -2.08
N PRO A 128 5.97 -11.52 -1.87
CA PRO A 128 6.24 -12.88 -2.34
C PRO A 128 6.21 -13.02 -3.85
N ALA A 129 5.50 -12.13 -4.55
CA ALA A 129 5.42 -12.15 -6.00
C ALA A 129 5.10 -10.76 -6.56
N HIS A 130 5.47 -10.53 -7.80
CA HIS A 130 5.08 -9.32 -8.51
C HIS A 130 4.62 -9.66 -9.94
N ALA A 131 3.73 -8.86 -10.44
CA ALA A 131 3.15 -9.07 -11.77
C ALA A 131 3.49 -7.95 -12.75
#